data_0ccb93a70a0bb2edc475d49135746565
#
_entry.id   0ccb93a70a0bb2edc475d49135746565
#
_cell.length_a   1.000
_cell.length_b   1.000
_cell.length_c   1.000
_cell.angle_alpha   90.00
_cell.angle_beta   90.00
_cell.angle_gamma   90.00
#
_symmetry.space_group_name_H-M   'P 1'
#
loop_
_entity.id
_entity.type
_entity.pdbx_description
1 polymer ?
#
loop_
_entity_poly.entity_id
_entity_poly.type
_entity_poly.pdbx_seq_one_letter_code
_entity_poly.pdbx_strand_id
1 'polypeptide(L)'
;MISVKNVTKKFGKLEVLRGVNCEIKAGEVVAIIGPSGSGKSTILRCMNLLEVPSGGEIWLEDELISDVDPYLHDEIIEVSASYKKYGENADAKKKIVTERLLSKHEGGAFRNAKKSYIEEHGININRARQKMGMVFQHFNLFNNMTVLDNLTLAPVKLGLKTKEAAEAKAMELLHRIGLEDKANVYPSTLSGGQKQRIAIVRALAMNPDVMLFDEPTSALDPEMVGEVLDLMKQLAREGMTMVIVTHEMGFAREVADRIVFIDEGQIKEEGSPAEIFDNPKNPRLKEFLSKVL
;
A
#
# COMPACT_ATOMS: atom_id res chain seq x y z
N MET A 1 0.60 11.45 -4.73
CA MET A 1 0.36 10.10 -5.29
C MET A 1 -0.54 9.26 -4.39
N ILE A 2 -0.10 8.82 -3.19
CA ILE A 2 -0.99 8.20 -2.20
C ILE A 2 -1.03 9.07 -0.95
N SER A 3 -2.23 9.36 -0.42
CA SER A 3 -2.39 10.03 0.86
C SER A 3 -3.21 9.16 1.82
N VAL A 4 -2.65 8.91 2.98
CA VAL A 4 -3.23 8.13 4.08
C VAL A 4 -3.57 9.12 5.20
N LYS A 5 -4.86 9.30 5.49
CA LYS A 5 -5.34 10.30 6.44
C LYS A 5 -6.02 9.64 7.63
N ASN A 6 -5.39 9.72 8.79
CA ASN A 6 -5.89 9.25 10.09
C ASN A 6 -6.39 7.79 10.06
N VAL A 7 -5.71 6.91 9.31
CA VAL A 7 -6.15 5.53 9.08
C VAL A 7 -6.05 4.70 10.36
N THR A 8 -7.17 4.09 10.72
CA THR A 8 -7.27 3.11 11.80
C THR A 8 -7.71 1.76 11.25
N LYS A 9 -7.24 0.66 11.88
CA LYS A 9 -7.68 -0.69 11.52
C LYS A 9 -7.83 -1.55 12.77
N LYS A 10 -8.99 -2.18 12.87
CA LYS A 10 -9.33 -3.12 13.95
C LYS A 10 -9.66 -4.49 13.37
N PHE A 11 -9.16 -5.53 13.99
CA PHE A 11 -9.56 -6.92 13.77
C PHE A 11 -10.25 -7.42 15.06
N GLY A 12 -11.57 -7.39 15.03
CA GLY A 12 -12.36 -7.62 16.25
C GLY A 12 -12.04 -6.58 17.33
N LYS A 13 -11.47 -7.01 18.45
CA LYS A 13 -11.07 -6.13 19.56
C LYS A 13 -9.64 -5.60 19.44
N LEU A 14 -8.82 -6.19 18.57
CA LEU A 14 -7.43 -5.80 18.39
C LEU A 14 -7.34 -4.59 17.44
N GLU A 15 -6.82 -3.47 17.94
CA GLU A 15 -6.54 -2.28 17.16
C GLU A 15 -5.09 -2.33 16.66
N VAL A 16 -4.92 -2.55 15.34
CA VAL A 16 -3.62 -2.73 14.69
C VAL A 16 -3.06 -1.42 14.14
N LEU A 17 -3.92 -0.53 13.62
CA LEU A 17 -3.51 0.81 13.18
C LEU A 17 -4.29 1.85 14.00
N ARG A 18 -3.58 2.90 14.43
CA ARG A 18 -4.06 3.88 15.40
C ARG A 18 -3.89 5.31 14.90
N GLY A 19 -4.57 5.66 13.80
CA GLY A 19 -4.54 7.01 13.25
C GLY A 19 -3.26 7.31 12.45
N VAL A 20 -2.91 6.42 11.52
CA VAL A 20 -1.72 6.58 10.67
C VAL A 20 -1.96 7.66 9.64
N ASN A 21 -1.01 8.59 9.52
CA ASN A 21 -0.95 9.61 8.48
C ASN A 21 0.35 9.45 7.71
N CYS A 22 0.27 9.36 6.38
CA CYS A 22 1.43 9.22 5.50
C CYS A 22 1.09 9.71 4.10
N GLU A 23 2.00 10.44 3.48
CA GLU A 23 1.90 10.84 2.07
C GLU A 23 3.03 10.19 1.28
N ILE A 24 2.73 9.66 0.10
CA ILE A 24 3.69 9.12 -0.86
C ILE A 24 3.64 9.99 -2.12
N LYS A 25 4.77 10.57 -2.48
CA LYS A 25 4.88 11.39 -3.69
C LYS A 25 5.10 10.54 -4.93
N ALA A 26 4.77 11.06 -6.11
CA ALA A 26 5.10 10.39 -7.36
C ALA A 26 6.62 10.31 -7.53
N GLY A 27 7.12 9.14 -7.96
CA GLY A 27 8.54 8.84 -8.09
C GLY A 27 9.28 8.60 -6.78
N GLU A 28 8.61 8.72 -5.61
CA GLU A 28 9.24 8.49 -4.30
C GLU A 28 9.31 6.99 -3.97
N VAL A 29 10.43 6.57 -3.42
CA VAL A 29 10.62 5.24 -2.83
C VAL A 29 10.54 5.35 -1.30
N VAL A 30 9.49 4.84 -0.71
CA VAL A 30 9.28 4.83 0.74
C VAL A 30 9.46 3.42 1.30
N ALA A 31 10.40 3.23 2.22
CA ALA A 31 10.53 1.98 2.95
C ALA A 31 9.87 2.05 4.32
N ILE A 32 9.03 1.08 4.63
CA ILE A 32 8.35 0.94 5.92
C ILE A 32 9.06 -0.15 6.72
N ILE A 33 9.63 0.24 7.87
CA ILE A 33 10.35 -0.65 8.77
C ILE A 33 9.69 -0.69 10.16
N GLY A 34 10.04 -1.69 10.96
CA GLY A 34 9.54 -1.83 12.33
C GLY A 34 9.43 -3.29 12.76
N PRO A 35 9.14 -3.56 14.05
CA PRO A 35 9.04 -4.91 14.58
C PRO A 35 7.89 -5.71 13.97
N SER A 36 7.96 -7.05 14.11
CA SER A 36 6.85 -7.92 13.70
C SER A 36 5.57 -7.57 14.46
N GLY A 37 4.44 -7.56 13.76
CA GLY A 37 3.14 -7.21 14.35
C GLY A 37 2.89 -5.71 14.56
N SER A 38 3.80 -4.82 14.16
CA SER A 38 3.64 -3.36 14.33
C SER A 38 2.60 -2.70 13.40
N GLY A 39 2.09 -3.44 12.40
CA GLY A 39 1.08 -2.95 11.45
C GLY A 39 1.59 -2.61 10.05
N LYS A 40 2.88 -2.88 9.71
CA LYS A 40 3.49 -2.58 8.39
C LYS A 40 2.70 -3.15 7.20
N SER A 41 2.51 -4.47 7.16
CA SER A 41 1.74 -5.13 6.09
C SER A 41 0.27 -4.69 6.10
N THR A 42 -0.28 -4.38 7.28
CA THR A 42 -1.66 -3.93 7.40
C THR A 42 -1.85 -2.56 6.75
N ILE A 43 -0.97 -1.58 7.01
CA ILE A 43 -1.09 -0.26 6.36
C ILE A 43 -0.86 -0.35 4.86
N LEU A 44 0.12 -1.15 4.41
CA LEU A 44 0.35 -1.38 2.99
C LEU A 44 -0.88 -1.98 2.28
N ARG A 45 -1.52 -2.98 2.91
CA ARG A 45 -2.76 -3.59 2.38
C ARG A 45 -3.97 -2.67 2.49
N CYS A 46 -3.97 -1.72 3.41
CA CYS A 46 -4.99 -0.68 3.43
C CYS A 46 -4.83 0.28 2.24
N MET A 47 -3.61 0.61 1.81
CA MET A 47 -3.37 1.52 0.68
C MET A 47 -4.04 1.07 -0.62
N ASN A 48 -4.21 -0.23 -0.85
CA ASN A 48 -4.94 -0.77 -2.02
C ASN A 48 -6.29 -1.41 -1.66
N LEU A 49 -6.78 -1.18 -0.43
CA LEU A 49 -8.02 -1.74 0.12
C LEU A 49 -8.14 -3.27 0.06
N LEU A 50 -7.03 -4.02 0.06
CA LEU A 50 -7.06 -5.45 0.39
C LEU A 50 -7.49 -5.64 1.85
N GLU A 51 -7.11 -4.68 2.71
CA GLU A 51 -7.66 -4.52 4.04
C GLU A 51 -8.43 -3.20 4.12
N VAL A 52 -9.75 -3.27 4.32
CA VAL A 52 -10.58 -2.08 4.45
C VAL A 52 -10.28 -1.40 5.79
N PRO A 53 -9.92 -0.10 5.81
CA PRO A 53 -9.75 0.65 7.04
C PRO A 53 -11.00 0.61 7.93
N SER A 54 -10.81 0.72 9.25
CA SER A 54 -11.93 0.89 10.20
C SER A 54 -12.32 2.35 10.40
N GLY A 55 -11.48 3.28 9.98
CA GLY A 55 -11.68 4.73 9.95
C GLY A 55 -10.49 5.41 9.31
N GLY A 56 -10.62 6.70 9.02
CA GLY A 56 -9.68 7.44 8.21
C GLY A 56 -9.90 7.20 6.71
N GLU A 57 -9.08 7.82 5.90
CA GLU A 57 -9.23 7.83 4.45
C GLU A 57 -7.93 7.50 3.72
N ILE A 58 -8.10 6.90 2.54
CA ILE A 58 -7.01 6.63 1.61
C ILE A 58 -7.37 7.24 0.26
N TRP A 59 -6.45 8.04 -0.24
CA TRP A 59 -6.55 8.75 -1.49
C TRP A 59 -5.45 8.28 -2.44
N LEU A 60 -5.79 8.12 -3.70
CA LEU A 60 -4.85 7.87 -4.80
C LEU A 60 -4.94 9.05 -5.76
N GLU A 61 -3.84 9.77 -5.95
CA GLU A 61 -3.87 11.09 -6.60
C GLU A 61 -4.84 12.00 -5.83
N ASP A 62 -5.84 12.56 -6.42
CA ASP A 62 -6.85 13.38 -5.74
C ASP A 62 -8.20 12.66 -5.65
N GLU A 63 -8.22 11.33 -5.80
CA GLU A 63 -9.42 10.50 -5.79
C GLU A 63 -9.49 9.65 -4.51
N LEU A 64 -10.63 9.70 -3.82
CA LEU A 64 -10.90 8.89 -2.61
C LEU A 64 -11.16 7.43 -3.00
N ILE A 65 -10.33 6.52 -2.48
CA ILE A 65 -10.48 5.08 -2.76
C ILE A 65 -11.13 4.29 -1.62
N SER A 66 -11.06 4.79 -0.38
CA SER A 66 -11.74 4.20 0.79
C SER A 66 -13.16 4.75 0.96
N ASP A 67 -13.88 4.29 1.98
CA ASP A 67 -15.09 4.99 2.43
C ASP A 67 -14.71 6.34 3.04
N VAL A 68 -15.62 7.32 2.98
CA VAL A 68 -15.43 8.63 3.59
C VAL A 68 -15.49 8.53 5.11
N ASP A 69 -14.50 9.08 5.82
CA ASP A 69 -14.53 9.22 7.28
C ASP A 69 -15.16 10.59 7.65
N PRO A 70 -16.40 10.62 8.15
CA PRO A 70 -17.09 11.87 8.42
C PRO A 70 -16.36 12.75 9.45
N TYR A 71 -15.46 12.20 10.26
CA TYR A 71 -14.68 12.97 11.23
C TYR A 71 -13.56 13.81 10.59
N LEU A 72 -13.32 13.66 9.29
CA LEU A 72 -12.37 14.46 8.52
C LEU A 72 -13.03 15.59 7.73
N HIS A 73 -14.39 15.71 7.78
CA HIS A 73 -15.18 16.61 6.94
C HIS A 73 -16.20 17.39 7.77
N ASP A 74 -15.91 18.66 7.97
CA ASP A 74 -16.76 19.56 8.76
C ASP A 74 -18.18 19.65 8.21
N GLU A 75 -18.32 19.73 6.88
CA GLU A 75 -19.60 19.82 6.17
C GLU A 75 -20.48 18.58 6.38
N ILE A 76 -19.89 17.40 6.57
CA ILE A 76 -20.62 16.17 6.88
C ILE A 76 -21.05 16.15 8.34
N ILE A 77 -20.20 16.63 9.25
CA ILE A 77 -20.51 16.73 10.69
C ILE A 77 -21.66 17.72 10.90
N GLU A 78 -21.63 18.88 10.27
CA GLU A 78 -22.60 19.98 10.46
C GLU A 78 -24.04 19.60 10.11
N VAL A 79 -24.26 18.62 9.23
CA VAL A 79 -25.59 18.12 8.89
C VAL A 79 -26.02 16.91 9.74
N SER A 80 -25.20 16.47 10.69
CA SER A 80 -25.47 15.31 11.56
C SER A 80 -26.48 15.63 12.67
N ALA A 81 -27.23 14.63 13.11
CA ALA A 81 -28.09 14.74 14.27
C ALA A 81 -27.29 14.97 15.56
N SER A 82 -26.09 14.41 15.65
CA SER A 82 -25.18 14.64 16.78
C SER A 82 -24.74 16.10 16.88
N TYR A 83 -24.44 16.78 15.76
CA TYR A 83 -24.10 18.20 15.77
C TYR A 83 -25.22 19.06 16.33
N LYS A 84 -26.46 18.84 15.90
CA LYS A 84 -27.65 19.49 16.46
C LYS A 84 -27.81 19.24 17.97
N LYS A 85 -27.59 18.01 18.40
CA LYS A 85 -27.69 17.60 19.81
C LYS A 85 -26.66 18.31 20.70
N TYR A 86 -25.46 18.56 20.20
CA TYR A 86 -24.36 19.15 21.00
C TYR A 86 -24.25 20.67 20.89
N GLY A 87 -25.11 21.35 20.13
CA GLY A 87 -25.26 22.82 20.19
C GLY A 87 -24.86 23.61 18.96
N GLU A 88 -24.61 22.95 17.81
CA GLU A 88 -24.41 23.58 16.48
C GLU A 88 -23.33 24.70 16.46
N ASN A 89 -22.20 24.48 17.13
CA ASN A 89 -21.11 25.44 17.22
C ASN A 89 -19.73 24.78 17.10
N ALA A 90 -18.67 25.59 17.07
CA ALA A 90 -17.29 25.09 16.92
C ALA A 90 -16.86 24.12 18.04
N ASP A 91 -17.30 24.37 19.28
CA ASP A 91 -16.98 23.52 20.43
C ASP A 91 -17.67 22.16 20.32
N ALA A 92 -18.95 22.16 19.89
CA ALA A 92 -19.70 20.93 19.60
C ALA A 92 -19.00 20.10 18.50
N LYS A 93 -18.57 20.74 17.42
CA LYS A 93 -17.81 20.10 16.35
C LYS A 93 -16.52 19.49 16.84
N LYS A 94 -15.69 20.29 17.54
CA LYS A 94 -14.44 19.82 18.12
C LYS A 94 -14.66 18.64 19.05
N LYS A 95 -15.68 18.69 19.91
CA LYS A 95 -16.04 17.59 20.81
C LYS A 95 -16.43 16.33 20.06
N ILE A 96 -17.29 16.45 19.02
CA ILE A 96 -17.71 15.32 18.18
C ILE A 96 -16.51 14.64 17.55
N VAL A 97 -15.58 15.40 16.96
CA VAL A 97 -14.38 14.85 16.32
C VAL A 97 -13.47 14.18 17.34
N THR A 98 -13.16 14.85 18.45
CA THR A 98 -12.21 14.35 19.45
C THR A 98 -12.70 13.09 20.16
N GLU A 99 -13.99 13.07 20.54
CA GLU A 99 -14.59 11.97 21.29
C GLU A 99 -15.31 10.95 20.39
N ARG A 100 -15.30 11.14 19.07
CA ARG A 100 -15.98 10.31 18.06
C ARG A 100 -17.44 10.02 18.37
N LEU A 101 -18.21 11.09 18.57
CA LEU A 101 -19.58 11.04 19.11
C LEU A 101 -20.69 10.89 18.04
N LEU A 102 -20.36 10.66 16.77
CA LEU A 102 -21.39 10.37 15.76
C LEU A 102 -22.09 9.06 16.10
N SER A 103 -23.41 9.08 16.06
CA SER A 103 -24.27 7.92 16.29
C SER A 103 -24.38 7.03 15.06
N LYS A 104 -24.92 5.82 15.20
CA LYS A 104 -25.21 4.96 14.05
C LYS A 104 -26.30 5.55 13.12
N HIS A 105 -27.13 6.45 13.62
CA HIS A 105 -28.28 7.01 12.92
C HIS A 105 -28.26 8.54 12.96
N GLU A 106 -27.46 9.15 12.08
CA GLU A 106 -27.28 10.61 11.97
C GLU A 106 -28.31 11.30 11.06
N GLY A 107 -29.28 10.55 10.52
CA GLY A 107 -30.34 11.09 9.70
C GLY A 107 -30.10 11.06 8.18
N GLY A 108 -31.09 11.56 7.42
CA GLY A 108 -31.05 11.54 5.95
C GLY A 108 -30.05 12.52 5.36
N ALA A 109 -29.98 13.73 5.93
CA ALA A 109 -29.06 14.78 5.46
C ALA A 109 -27.59 14.32 5.56
N PHE A 110 -27.21 13.70 6.67
CA PHE A 110 -25.87 13.12 6.86
C PHE A 110 -25.55 12.04 5.82
N ARG A 111 -26.49 11.11 5.58
CA ARG A 111 -26.27 10.06 4.56
C ARG A 111 -26.14 10.65 3.16
N ASN A 112 -26.94 11.66 2.83
CA ASN A 112 -26.87 12.34 1.54
C ASN A 112 -25.54 13.08 1.38
N ALA A 113 -25.07 13.80 2.41
CA ALA A 113 -23.77 14.48 2.39
C ALA A 113 -22.62 13.50 2.15
N LYS A 114 -22.59 12.35 2.88
CA LYS A 114 -21.62 11.29 2.63
C LYS A 114 -21.66 10.78 1.19
N LYS A 115 -22.87 10.53 0.69
CA LYS A 115 -23.06 10.02 -0.67
C LYS A 115 -22.57 11.02 -1.72
N SER A 116 -22.95 12.30 -1.60
CA SER A 116 -22.50 13.37 -2.50
C SER A 116 -20.98 13.52 -2.48
N TYR A 117 -20.36 13.43 -1.30
CA TYR A 117 -18.91 13.50 -1.16
C TYR A 117 -18.21 12.34 -1.90
N ILE A 118 -18.72 11.10 -1.77
CA ILE A 118 -18.19 9.94 -2.50
C ILE A 118 -18.43 10.06 -4.02
N GLU A 119 -19.57 10.61 -4.45
CA GLU A 119 -19.87 10.84 -5.86
C GLU A 119 -18.94 11.88 -6.49
N GLU A 120 -18.54 12.89 -5.72
CA GLU A 120 -17.64 13.97 -6.17
C GLU A 120 -16.16 13.54 -6.18
N HIS A 121 -15.72 12.81 -5.16
CA HIS A 121 -14.30 12.52 -4.93
C HIS A 121 -13.91 11.06 -5.12
N GLY A 122 -14.89 10.14 -5.13
CA GLY A 122 -14.63 8.71 -5.12
C GLY A 122 -14.27 8.13 -6.49
N ILE A 123 -13.31 7.23 -6.54
CA ILE A 123 -13.00 6.39 -7.70
C ILE A 123 -13.45 4.95 -7.48
N ASN A 124 -13.82 4.28 -8.56
CA ASN A 124 -14.07 2.85 -8.49
C ASN A 124 -12.79 2.09 -8.07
N ILE A 125 -12.89 1.27 -7.03
CA ILE A 125 -11.75 0.54 -6.45
C ILE A 125 -11.01 -0.35 -7.46
N ASN A 126 -11.69 -0.91 -8.44
CA ASN A 126 -11.04 -1.72 -9.47
C ASN A 126 -10.17 -0.86 -10.40
N ARG A 127 -10.58 0.39 -10.68
CA ARG A 127 -9.75 1.34 -11.43
C ARG A 127 -8.54 1.78 -10.59
N ALA A 128 -8.73 2.05 -9.30
CA ALA A 128 -7.63 2.38 -8.40
C ALA A 128 -6.61 1.24 -8.34
N ARG A 129 -7.06 -0.01 -8.21
CA ARG A 129 -6.18 -1.20 -8.17
C ARG A 129 -5.44 -1.47 -9.49
N GLN A 130 -5.95 -1.01 -10.64
CA GLN A 130 -5.21 -1.08 -11.91
C GLN A 130 -3.97 -0.18 -11.90
N LYS A 131 -4.03 0.95 -11.19
CA LYS A 131 -2.92 1.89 -11.01
C LYS A 131 -1.91 1.46 -9.94
N MET A 132 -2.26 0.47 -9.11
CA MET A 132 -1.43 0.00 -7.99
C MET A 132 -1.02 -1.46 -8.16
N GLY A 133 0.23 -1.70 -8.46
CA GLY A 133 0.81 -3.06 -8.44
C GLY A 133 1.05 -3.51 -7.01
N MET A 134 0.72 -4.78 -6.69
CA MET A 134 1.01 -5.36 -5.37
C MET A 134 1.81 -6.64 -5.51
N VAL A 135 2.92 -6.70 -4.79
CA VAL A 135 3.80 -7.87 -4.67
C VAL A 135 3.76 -8.37 -3.23
N PHE A 136 3.48 -9.64 -3.05
CA PHE A 136 3.30 -10.27 -1.74
C PHE A 136 4.54 -11.07 -1.31
N GLN A 137 4.65 -11.34 -0.04
CA GLN A 137 5.62 -12.24 0.55
C GLN A 137 5.58 -13.65 -0.07
N HIS A 138 4.37 -14.19 -0.31
CA HIS A 138 4.16 -15.45 -1.01
C HIS A 138 3.74 -15.15 -2.44
N PHE A 139 4.57 -15.28 -3.38
CA PHE A 139 4.49 -15.03 -4.84
C PHE A 139 3.10 -14.88 -5.45
N ASN A 140 2.09 -15.60 -4.95
CA ASN A 140 0.67 -15.60 -5.36
C ASN A 140 0.45 -15.80 -6.87
N LEU A 141 1.32 -16.58 -7.53
CA LEU A 141 1.14 -16.97 -8.92
C LEU A 141 0.02 -18.00 -9.04
N PHE A 142 -0.73 -17.95 -10.14
CA PHE A 142 -1.73 -18.96 -10.47
C PHE A 142 -1.04 -20.25 -10.91
N ASN A 143 -1.03 -21.27 -10.04
CA ASN A 143 -0.29 -22.51 -10.26
C ASN A 143 -0.83 -23.37 -11.40
N ASN A 144 -2.08 -23.17 -11.81
CA ASN A 144 -2.76 -23.84 -12.92
C ASN A 144 -2.62 -23.10 -14.26
N MET A 145 -1.79 -22.08 -14.33
CA MET A 145 -1.51 -21.26 -15.51
C MET A 145 -0.01 -21.22 -15.77
N THR A 146 0.39 -21.09 -17.04
CA THR A 146 1.78 -20.85 -17.40
C THR A 146 2.26 -19.50 -16.90
N VAL A 147 3.57 -19.26 -16.95
CA VAL A 147 4.13 -17.93 -16.62
C VAL A 147 3.55 -16.87 -17.55
N LEU A 148 3.49 -17.13 -18.85
CA LEU A 148 2.92 -16.20 -19.84
C LEU A 148 1.45 -15.88 -19.53
N ASP A 149 0.65 -16.91 -19.21
CA ASP A 149 -0.77 -16.71 -18.85
C ASP A 149 -0.91 -15.88 -17.56
N ASN A 150 -0.04 -16.07 -16.57
CA ASN A 150 -0.03 -15.28 -15.35
C ASN A 150 0.19 -13.77 -15.63
N LEU A 151 1.03 -13.44 -16.61
CA LEU A 151 1.33 -12.04 -16.97
C LEU A 151 0.23 -11.43 -17.85
N THR A 152 -0.39 -12.22 -18.73
CA THR A 152 -1.34 -11.73 -19.74
C THR A 152 -2.79 -11.71 -19.27
N LEU A 153 -3.15 -12.54 -18.28
CA LEU A 153 -4.53 -12.71 -17.82
C LEU A 153 -5.21 -11.38 -17.48
N ALA A 154 -4.61 -10.57 -16.60
CA ALA A 154 -5.25 -9.36 -16.11
C ALA A 154 -5.35 -8.26 -17.19
N PRO A 155 -4.29 -7.91 -17.94
CA PRO A 155 -4.38 -6.93 -19.01
C PRO A 155 -5.43 -7.28 -20.08
N VAL A 156 -5.54 -8.56 -20.46
CA VAL A 156 -6.52 -9.02 -21.46
C VAL A 156 -7.94 -9.08 -20.88
N LYS A 157 -8.11 -9.67 -19.69
CA LYS A 157 -9.41 -9.85 -19.05
C LYS A 157 -10.11 -8.53 -18.74
N LEU A 158 -9.33 -7.49 -18.42
CA LEU A 158 -9.82 -6.14 -18.14
C LEU A 158 -9.95 -5.27 -19.41
N GLY A 159 -9.64 -5.82 -20.58
CA GLY A 159 -9.74 -5.10 -21.86
C GLY A 159 -8.73 -3.97 -22.02
N LEU A 160 -7.64 -3.99 -21.25
CA LEU A 160 -6.58 -2.96 -21.31
C LEU A 160 -5.64 -3.16 -22.51
N LYS A 161 -5.47 -4.41 -22.94
CA LYS A 161 -4.63 -4.81 -24.07
C LYS A 161 -5.30 -5.93 -24.86
N THR A 162 -5.02 -6.01 -26.18
CA THR A 162 -5.31 -7.21 -26.95
C THR A 162 -4.41 -8.36 -26.47
N LYS A 163 -4.75 -9.60 -26.82
CA LYS A 163 -3.96 -10.77 -26.44
C LYS A 163 -2.53 -10.66 -26.96
N GLU A 164 -2.36 -10.28 -28.21
CA GLU A 164 -1.05 -10.14 -28.89
C GLU A 164 -0.20 -9.05 -28.23
N ALA A 165 -0.81 -7.91 -27.90
CA ALA A 165 -0.11 -6.80 -27.22
C ALA A 165 0.27 -7.18 -25.79
N ALA A 166 -0.55 -7.95 -25.08
CA ALA A 166 -0.26 -8.45 -23.73
C ALA A 166 0.88 -9.48 -23.75
N GLU A 167 0.87 -10.42 -24.73
CA GLU A 167 1.94 -11.41 -24.91
C GLU A 167 3.28 -10.74 -25.26
N ALA A 168 3.27 -9.76 -26.18
CA ALA A 168 4.48 -9.02 -26.52
C ALA A 168 5.07 -8.28 -25.29
N LYS A 169 4.22 -7.61 -24.49
CA LYS A 169 4.67 -6.95 -23.26
C LYS A 169 5.13 -7.96 -22.21
N ALA A 170 4.47 -9.09 -22.07
CA ALA A 170 4.90 -10.15 -21.16
C ALA A 170 6.28 -10.71 -21.53
N MET A 171 6.55 -10.96 -22.82
CA MET A 171 7.86 -11.41 -23.30
C MET A 171 8.97 -10.37 -23.08
N GLU A 172 8.67 -9.07 -23.32
CA GLU A 172 9.59 -7.97 -22.98
C GLU A 172 9.97 -7.99 -21.49
N LEU A 173 8.97 -8.13 -20.61
CA LEU A 173 9.17 -8.17 -19.16
C LEU A 173 9.94 -9.43 -18.71
N LEU A 174 9.67 -10.58 -19.33
CA LEU A 174 10.40 -11.83 -19.05
C LEU A 174 11.86 -11.72 -19.52
N HIS A 175 12.11 -11.12 -20.68
CA HIS A 175 13.46 -10.84 -21.15
C HIS A 175 14.23 -9.94 -20.18
N ARG A 176 13.59 -8.89 -19.68
CA ARG A 176 14.15 -7.98 -18.68
C ARG A 176 14.67 -8.68 -17.41
N ILE A 177 14.04 -9.76 -17.00
CA ILE A 177 14.44 -10.55 -15.83
C ILE A 177 15.19 -11.84 -16.18
N GLY A 178 15.53 -12.05 -17.47
CA GLY A 178 16.27 -13.22 -17.95
C GLY A 178 15.52 -14.55 -17.80
N LEU A 179 14.20 -14.54 -17.99
CA LEU A 179 13.32 -15.70 -17.83
C LEU A 179 12.39 -15.92 -19.03
N GLU A 180 12.76 -15.45 -20.22
CA GLU A 180 11.98 -15.66 -21.44
C GLU A 180 11.80 -17.13 -21.83
N ASP A 181 12.78 -17.98 -21.53
CA ASP A 181 12.73 -19.42 -21.72
C ASP A 181 11.70 -20.13 -20.80
N LYS A 182 11.24 -19.43 -19.76
CA LYS A 182 10.24 -19.91 -18.80
C LYS A 182 8.81 -19.50 -19.12
N ALA A 183 8.56 -18.81 -20.24
CA ALA A 183 7.21 -18.30 -20.58
C ALA A 183 6.13 -19.40 -20.55
N ASN A 184 6.45 -20.60 -21.05
CA ASN A 184 5.49 -21.70 -21.21
C ASN A 184 5.53 -22.74 -20.08
N VAL A 185 6.28 -22.50 -18.99
CA VAL A 185 6.32 -23.43 -17.86
C VAL A 185 5.33 -23.03 -16.78
N TYR A 186 5.00 -23.94 -15.89
CA TYR A 186 4.14 -23.70 -14.74
C TYR A 186 4.96 -23.24 -13.52
N PRO A 187 4.38 -22.42 -12.62
CA PRO A 187 5.07 -21.92 -11.43
C PRO A 187 5.67 -23.00 -10.53
N SER A 188 5.10 -24.21 -10.51
CA SER A 188 5.59 -25.33 -9.70
C SER A 188 7.03 -25.75 -10.03
N THR A 189 7.52 -25.48 -11.24
CA THR A 189 8.86 -25.86 -11.71
C THR A 189 9.92 -24.80 -11.46
N LEU A 190 9.54 -23.65 -10.89
CA LEU A 190 10.42 -22.49 -10.71
C LEU A 190 10.98 -22.41 -9.29
N SER A 191 12.19 -21.85 -9.16
CA SER A 191 12.76 -21.48 -7.85
C SER A 191 11.98 -20.36 -7.17
N GLY A 192 12.18 -20.14 -5.87
CA GLY A 192 11.57 -19.04 -5.13
C GLY A 192 11.88 -17.67 -5.72
N GLY A 193 13.13 -17.39 -6.02
CA GLY A 193 13.57 -16.13 -6.63
C GLY A 193 12.98 -15.90 -8.03
N GLN A 194 12.89 -16.97 -8.86
CA GLN A 194 12.23 -16.90 -10.16
C GLN A 194 10.74 -16.57 -10.01
N LYS A 195 10.03 -17.24 -9.09
CA LYS A 195 8.61 -16.95 -8.80
C LYS A 195 8.41 -15.51 -8.36
N GLN A 196 9.29 -14.99 -7.52
CA GLN A 196 9.17 -13.62 -7.02
C GLN A 196 9.44 -12.59 -8.11
N ARG A 197 10.48 -12.78 -8.94
CA ARG A 197 10.71 -11.89 -10.09
C ARG A 197 9.54 -11.92 -11.07
N ILE A 198 8.95 -13.08 -11.33
CA ILE A 198 7.74 -13.20 -12.16
C ILE A 198 6.55 -12.51 -11.50
N ALA A 199 6.39 -12.59 -10.17
CA ALA A 199 5.32 -11.86 -9.46
C ALA A 199 5.46 -10.34 -9.59
N ILE A 200 6.71 -9.82 -9.56
CA ILE A 200 7.00 -8.40 -9.78
C ILE A 200 6.63 -7.99 -11.21
N VAL A 201 7.12 -8.72 -12.23
CA VAL A 201 6.82 -8.35 -13.63
C VAL A 201 5.35 -8.59 -14.00
N ARG A 202 4.65 -9.51 -13.33
CA ARG A 202 3.19 -9.65 -13.46
C ARG A 202 2.46 -8.38 -13.00
N ALA A 203 2.89 -7.79 -11.89
CA ALA A 203 2.32 -6.51 -11.45
C ALA A 203 2.66 -5.39 -12.46
N LEU A 204 3.89 -5.35 -12.97
CA LEU A 204 4.34 -4.38 -13.98
C LEU A 204 3.61 -4.54 -15.34
N ALA A 205 3.10 -5.73 -15.68
CA ALA A 205 2.34 -5.97 -16.92
C ALA A 205 1.05 -5.12 -17.00
N MET A 206 0.53 -4.68 -15.85
CA MET A 206 -0.61 -3.77 -15.74
C MET A 206 -0.24 -2.31 -15.99
N ASN A 207 1.05 -1.97 -16.08
CA ASN A 207 1.58 -0.60 -16.16
C ASN A 207 1.10 0.29 -15.00
N PRO A 208 1.36 -0.11 -13.74
CA PRO A 208 0.89 0.62 -12.57
C PRO A 208 1.67 1.93 -12.37
N ASP A 209 1.03 2.92 -11.73
CA ASP A 209 1.64 4.19 -11.34
C ASP A 209 2.45 4.06 -10.02
N VAL A 210 2.13 3.06 -9.20
CA VAL A 210 2.82 2.76 -7.94
C VAL A 210 2.91 1.25 -7.69
N MET A 211 4.04 0.81 -7.12
CA MET A 211 4.27 -0.57 -6.71
C MET A 211 4.33 -0.69 -5.19
N LEU A 212 3.52 -1.59 -4.64
CA LEU A 212 3.46 -1.91 -3.22
C LEU A 212 4.12 -3.27 -2.98
N PHE A 213 5.13 -3.34 -2.12
CA PHE A 213 5.88 -4.56 -1.82
C PHE A 213 5.70 -4.96 -0.34
N ASP A 214 5.08 -6.11 -0.11
CA ASP A 214 4.86 -6.67 1.23
C ASP A 214 5.89 -7.77 1.52
N GLU A 215 7.02 -7.40 2.11
CA GLU A 215 8.14 -8.29 2.47
C GLU A 215 8.57 -9.22 1.32
N PRO A 216 8.99 -8.68 0.16
CA PRO A 216 9.15 -9.45 -1.09
C PRO A 216 10.27 -10.49 -1.04
N THR A 217 11.15 -10.45 -0.04
CA THR A 217 12.31 -11.37 0.09
C THR A 217 12.18 -12.38 1.22
N SER A 218 11.21 -12.20 2.14
CA SER A 218 11.15 -12.98 3.38
C SER A 218 10.82 -14.48 3.20
N ALA A 219 10.30 -14.88 2.04
CA ALA A 219 10.05 -16.27 1.68
C ALA A 219 11.12 -16.89 0.76
N LEU A 220 12.28 -16.23 0.62
CA LEU A 220 13.35 -16.64 -0.27
C LEU A 220 14.57 -17.17 0.50
N ASP A 221 15.27 -18.11 -0.13
CA ASP A 221 16.59 -18.50 0.32
C ASP A 221 17.58 -17.33 0.13
N PRO A 222 18.56 -17.15 1.04
CA PRO A 222 19.51 -16.02 0.99
C PRO A 222 20.21 -15.82 -0.37
N GLU A 223 20.50 -16.89 -1.07
CA GLU A 223 21.15 -16.87 -2.38
C GLU A 223 20.28 -16.20 -3.48
N MET A 224 18.96 -16.19 -3.29
CA MET A 224 18.00 -15.65 -4.26
C MET A 224 17.55 -14.21 -3.95
N VAL A 225 17.84 -13.71 -2.76
CA VAL A 225 17.43 -12.37 -2.31
C VAL A 225 18.03 -11.29 -3.20
N GLY A 226 19.33 -11.42 -3.55
CA GLY A 226 20.06 -10.44 -4.35
C GLY A 226 19.39 -10.11 -5.68
N GLU A 227 18.99 -11.13 -6.45
CA GLU A 227 18.37 -10.95 -7.77
C GLU A 227 17.02 -10.18 -7.69
N VAL A 228 16.24 -10.39 -6.63
CA VAL A 228 14.98 -9.68 -6.41
C VAL A 228 15.24 -8.24 -6.01
N LEU A 229 16.20 -8.00 -5.10
CA LEU A 229 16.58 -6.65 -4.67
C LEU A 229 17.17 -5.84 -5.83
N ASP A 230 17.98 -6.45 -6.70
CA ASP A 230 18.55 -5.78 -7.87
C ASP A 230 17.48 -5.36 -8.88
N LEU A 231 16.46 -6.19 -9.10
CA LEU A 231 15.29 -5.81 -9.91
C LEU A 231 14.55 -4.61 -9.28
N MET A 232 14.37 -4.61 -7.96
CA MET A 232 13.71 -3.49 -7.26
C MET A 232 14.55 -2.21 -7.32
N LYS A 233 15.90 -2.30 -7.20
CA LYS A 233 16.82 -1.17 -7.40
C LYS A 233 16.70 -0.59 -8.81
N GLN A 234 16.58 -1.45 -9.81
CA GLN A 234 16.38 -0.99 -11.20
C GLN A 234 15.07 -0.22 -11.34
N LEU A 235 13.96 -0.71 -10.78
CA LEU A 235 12.68 -0.01 -10.79
C LEU A 235 12.76 1.37 -10.11
N ALA A 236 13.48 1.46 -8.99
CA ALA A 236 13.72 2.73 -8.29
C ALA A 236 14.46 3.74 -9.19
N ARG A 237 15.55 3.29 -9.84
CA ARG A 237 16.33 4.14 -10.77
C ARG A 237 15.54 4.60 -11.99
N GLU A 238 14.52 3.84 -12.40
CA GLU A 238 13.59 4.20 -13.48
C GLU A 238 12.50 5.20 -13.01
N GLY A 239 12.51 5.61 -11.75
CA GLY A 239 11.56 6.56 -11.19
C GLY A 239 10.20 5.96 -10.81
N MET A 240 10.11 4.63 -10.64
CA MET A 240 8.88 3.97 -10.17
C MET A 240 8.56 4.42 -8.74
N THR A 241 7.33 4.89 -8.51
CA THR A 241 6.84 5.12 -7.15
C THR A 241 6.72 3.78 -6.42
N MET A 242 7.35 3.65 -5.25
CA MET A 242 7.34 2.39 -4.51
C MET A 242 7.08 2.58 -3.03
N VAL A 243 6.25 1.72 -2.44
CA VAL A 243 6.13 1.56 -0.99
C VAL A 243 6.54 0.13 -0.62
N ILE A 244 7.56 0.01 0.21
CA ILE A 244 8.24 -1.27 0.45
C ILE A 244 8.23 -1.59 1.94
N VAL A 245 7.52 -2.62 2.36
CA VAL A 245 7.71 -3.23 3.68
C VAL A 245 8.86 -4.21 3.58
N THR A 246 9.91 -4.00 4.34
CA THR A 246 11.11 -4.84 4.27
C THR A 246 11.83 -5.00 5.61
N HIS A 247 12.55 -6.10 5.75
CA HIS A 247 13.53 -6.36 6.80
C HIS A 247 14.97 -6.23 6.31
N GLU A 248 15.17 -5.94 5.02
CA GLU A 248 16.48 -5.74 4.39
C GLU A 248 16.97 -4.30 4.64
N MET A 249 17.58 -4.03 5.80
CA MET A 249 17.95 -2.66 6.20
C MET A 249 19.00 -2.04 5.27
N GLY A 250 19.95 -2.84 4.78
CA GLY A 250 20.95 -2.40 3.80
C GLY A 250 20.31 -1.95 2.48
N PHE A 251 19.33 -2.70 1.99
CA PHE A 251 18.56 -2.33 0.80
C PHE A 251 17.71 -1.05 1.03
N ALA A 252 16.99 -0.98 2.16
CA ALA A 252 16.20 0.19 2.50
C ALA A 252 17.07 1.46 2.57
N ARG A 253 18.28 1.36 3.15
CA ARG A 253 19.26 2.46 3.23
C ARG A 253 19.74 2.93 1.86
N GLU A 254 19.94 1.98 0.92
CA GLU A 254 20.49 2.28 -0.42
C GLU A 254 19.43 2.89 -1.35
N VAL A 255 18.19 2.44 -1.25
CA VAL A 255 17.18 2.64 -2.31
C VAL A 255 16.09 3.63 -1.91
N ALA A 256 15.76 3.74 -0.62
CA ALA A 256 14.65 4.59 -0.20
C ALA A 256 15.04 6.07 -0.17
N ASP A 257 14.13 6.92 -0.64
CA ASP A 257 14.19 8.36 -0.43
C ASP A 257 13.80 8.72 1.01
N ARG A 258 12.87 7.94 1.58
CA ARG A 258 12.35 8.12 2.93
C ARG A 258 12.07 6.77 3.61
N ILE A 259 12.38 6.73 4.89
CA ILE A 259 12.08 5.60 5.78
C ILE A 259 10.97 5.99 6.74
N VAL A 260 10.01 5.12 6.91
CA VAL A 260 8.90 5.26 7.87
C VAL A 260 9.01 4.14 8.90
N PHE A 261 9.28 4.50 10.15
CA PHE A 261 9.32 3.53 11.25
C PHE A 261 7.94 3.44 11.93
N ILE A 262 7.35 2.25 11.87
CA ILE A 262 6.04 1.95 12.49
C ILE A 262 6.25 1.02 13.68
N ASP A 263 5.70 1.42 14.83
CA ASP A 263 5.57 0.56 16.01
C ASP A 263 4.23 0.81 16.72
N GLU A 264 3.65 -0.24 17.30
CA GLU A 264 2.33 -0.23 17.98
C GLU A 264 1.21 0.43 17.16
N GLY A 265 1.23 0.25 15.84
CA GLY A 265 0.22 0.77 14.92
C GLY A 265 0.29 2.27 14.65
N GLN A 266 1.41 2.92 14.96
CA GLN A 266 1.66 4.34 14.74
C GLN A 266 3.00 4.58 14.06
N ILE A 267 3.09 5.63 13.25
CA ILE A 267 4.39 6.13 12.79
C ILE A 267 5.07 6.81 13.99
N LYS A 268 6.22 6.28 14.39
CA LYS A 268 6.99 6.78 15.52
C LYS A 268 8.10 7.75 15.08
N GLU A 269 8.63 7.54 13.87
CA GLU A 269 9.62 8.43 13.25
C GLU A 269 9.61 8.21 11.74
N GLU A 270 9.87 9.29 10.99
CA GLU A 270 10.11 9.23 9.55
C GLU A 270 11.20 10.23 9.16
N GLY A 271 11.94 9.93 8.12
CA GLY A 271 13.03 10.78 7.63
C GLY A 271 13.82 10.12 6.50
N SER A 272 14.86 10.80 6.06
CA SER A 272 15.83 10.23 5.11
C SER A 272 16.53 9.00 5.71
N PRO A 273 17.10 8.10 4.87
CA PRO A 273 17.88 6.97 5.39
C PRO A 273 18.99 7.39 6.38
N ALA A 274 19.68 8.49 6.11
CA ALA A 274 20.73 8.99 7.02
C ALA A 274 20.16 9.44 8.39
N GLU A 275 19.00 10.09 8.40
CA GLU A 275 18.37 10.49 9.68
C GLU A 275 17.93 9.28 10.50
N ILE A 276 17.33 8.29 9.85
CA ILE A 276 16.77 7.11 10.52
C ILE A 276 17.86 6.12 10.97
N PHE A 277 18.86 5.86 10.14
CA PHE A 277 19.87 4.84 10.46
C PHE A 277 21.08 5.38 11.23
N ASP A 278 21.50 6.64 10.98
CA ASP A 278 22.71 7.20 11.59
C ASP A 278 22.38 8.12 12.78
N ASN A 279 21.23 8.80 12.75
CA ASN A 279 20.83 9.76 13.77
C ASN A 279 19.38 9.56 14.27
N PRO A 280 18.95 8.35 14.64
CA PRO A 280 17.60 8.09 15.12
C PRO A 280 17.30 8.92 16.38
N LYS A 281 16.14 9.58 16.42
CA LYS A 281 15.71 10.42 17.56
C LYS A 281 14.87 9.61 18.54
N ASN A 282 13.94 8.79 18.02
CA ASN A 282 13.01 8.03 18.83
C ASN A 282 13.76 6.89 19.59
N PRO A 283 13.62 6.80 20.93
CA PRO A 283 14.27 5.73 21.71
C PRO A 283 13.90 4.31 21.25
N ARG A 284 12.67 4.13 20.83
CA ARG A 284 12.18 2.83 20.36
C ARG A 284 12.77 2.43 19.02
N LEU A 285 13.01 3.40 18.12
CA LEU A 285 13.74 3.18 16.88
C LEU A 285 15.20 2.79 17.17
N LYS A 286 15.88 3.47 18.10
CA LYS A 286 17.25 3.10 18.52
C LYS A 286 17.34 1.66 19.01
N GLU A 287 16.39 1.27 19.88
CA GLU A 287 16.31 -0.11 20.37
C GLU A 287 16.06 -1.11 19.25
N PHE A 288 15.18 -0.79 18.30
CA PHE A 288 14.90 -1.64 17.15
C PHE A 288 16.15 -1.83 16.29
N LEU A 289 16.80 -0.73 15.89
CA LEU A 289 18.00 -0.77 15.04
C LEU A 289 19.15 -1.54 15.69
N SER A 290 19.38 -1.40 17.00
CA SER A 290 20.43 -2.14 17.72
C SER A 290 20.25 -3.67 17.73
N LYS A 291 19.07 -4.17 17.34
CA LYS A 291 18.78 -5.61 17.26
C LYS A 291 18.83 -6.16 15.84
N VAL A 292 18.78 -5.28 14.81
CA VAL A 292 18.68 -5.70 13.42
C VAL A 292 19.87 -5.26 12.56
N LEU A 293 20.71 -4.34 13.05
CA LEU A 293 22.01 -3.96 12.50
C LEU A 293 23.15 -4.57 13.34
#